data_929a5042e0f379e6032a1eb2ea5095d2
#
_entry.id   929a5042e0f379e6032a1eb2ea5095d2
#
_cell.length_a   1.000
_cell.length_b   1.000
_cell.length_c   1.000
_cell.angle_alpha   90.00
_cell.angle_beta   90.00
_cell.angle_gamma   90.00
#
_symmetry.space_group_name_H-M   'P 1'
#
loop_
_entity.id
_entity.type
_entity.pdbx_description
1 polymer ?
#
loop_
_entity_poly.entity_id
_entity_poly.type
_entity_poly.pdbx_seq_one_letter_code
_entity_poly.pdbx_strand_id
1 'polypeptide(L)'
;MAAPARKTVVFVTGNAKKLEEVVHILGDKFPYKIVSKKIDLPEFQGEPDEICIQKCEEAARQVDGPVMVEDTCLCFRALGGLPGPYIKWFLKKLKPRGLYTLLAGFEDKSAWALCTFGFSAGKDEPVQLFRGKIEGMIVEPRGPPDFGWDPCFEPDGYDKTYAELPKEVKNSMSHRYLALAAMSEHFEKINRTSQ
;
A
#
# COMPACT_ATOMS: atom_id res chain seq x y z
N MET A 1 -11.81 8.21 -34.65
CA MET A 1 -12.49 8.72 -33.42
C MET A 1 -11.50 8.72 -32.28
N ALA A 2 -11.32 9.84 -31.56
CA ALA A 2 -10.50 9.87 -30.37
C ALA A 2 -11.12 9.00 -29.27
N ALA A 3 -10.33 8.19 -28.57
CA ALA A 3 -10.79 7.43 -27.42
C ALA A 3 -11.39 8.41 -26.37
N PRO A 4 -12.49 8.06 -25.68
CA PRO A 4 -13.06 8.92 -24.67
C PRO A 4 -12.02 9.21 -23.59
N ALA A 5 -11.94 10.48 -23.15
CA ALA A 5 -11.02 10.89 -22.10
C ALA A 5 -11.27 10.05 -20.84
N ARG A 6 -10.23 9.40 -20.31
CA ARG A 6 -10.31 8.62 -19.06
C ARG A 6 -10.75 9.53 -17.92
N LYS A 7 -11.67 9.06 -17.09
CA LYS A 7 -12.00 9.72 -15.84
C LYS A 7 -10.76 9.78 -14.94
N THR A 8 -10.61 10.87 -14.22
CA THR A 8 -9.50 11.05 -13.29
C THR A 8 -9.86 10.49 -11.93
N VAL A 9 -8.92 9.78 -11.29
CA VAL A 9 -8.95 9.45 -9.87
C VAL A 9 -7.82 10.16 -9.14
N VAL A 10 -8.13 10.76 -8.01
CA VAL A 10 -7.13 11.42 -7.18
C VAL A 10 -6.56 10.41 -6.19
N PHE A 11 -5.29 10.09 -6.33
CA PHE A 11 -4.55 9.33 -5.32
C PHE A 11 -4.02 10.28 -4.26
N VAL A 12 -4.58 10.20 -3.05
CA VAL A 12 -4.20 11.06 -1.94
C VAL A 12 -2.95 10.50 -1.28
N THR A 13 -1.82 11.00 -1.69
CA THR A 13 -0.50 10.62 -1.16
C THR A 13 0.49 11.77 -1.28
N GLY A 14 1.35 11.91 -0.29
CA GLY A 14 2.55 12.74 -0.34
C GLY A 14 3.82 11.93 -0.61
N ASN A 15 3.69 10.62 -0.83
CA ASN A 15 4.83 9.71 -1.01
C ASN A 15 5.06 9.42 -2.50
N ALA A 16 6.09 10.07 -3.08
CA ALA A 16 6.44 9.93 -4.50
C ALA A 16 6.80 8.48 -4.89
N LYS A 17 7.41 7.71 -3.99
CA LYS A 17 7.77 6.30 -4.24
C LYS A 17 6.53 5.42 -4.34
N LYS A 18 5.53 5.65 -3.51
CA LYS A 18 4.24 4.95 -3.61
C LYS A 18 3.53 5.27 -4.92
N LEU A 19 3.50 6.53 -5.31
CA LEU A 19 2.90 6.94 -6.59
C LEU A 19 3.60 6.26 -7.77
N GLU A 20 4.93 6.23 -7.77
CA GLU A 20 5.73 5.58 -8.82
C GLU A 20 5.37 4.10 -8.95
N GLU A 21 5.30 3.37 -7.84
CA GLU A 21 4.91 1.95 -7.84
C GLU A 21 3.47 1.75 -8.33
N VAL A 22 2.52 2.57 -7.89
CA VAL A 22 1.11 2.47 -8.30
C VAL A 22 0.95 2.69 -9.80
N VAL A 23 1.56 3.71 -10.34
CA VAL A 23 1.51 4.01 -11.78
C VAL A 23 2.16 2.90 -12.60
N HIS A 24 3.30 2.39 -12.14
CA HIS A 24 4.00 1.29 -12.81
C HIS A 24 3.17 0.00 -12.82
N ILE A 25 2.56 -0.37 -11.70
CA ILE A 25 1.77 -1.60 -11.55
C ILE A 25 0.47 -1.53 -12.34
N LEU A 26 -0.28 -0.44 -12.23
CA LEU A 26 -1.57 -0.30 -12.91
C LEU A 26 -1.43 -0.10 -14.41
N GLY A 27 -0.40 0.62 -14.84
CA GLY A 27 -0.13 0.87 -16.25
C GLY A 27 -1.28 1.57 -16.98
N ASP A 28 -1.33 1.38 -18.31
CA ASP A 28 -2.32 2.04 -19.17
C ASP A 28 -3.70 1.36 -19.22
N LYS A 29 -3.80 0.16 -18.65
CA LYS A 29 -5.05 -0.63 -18.66
C LYS A 29 -6.04 -0.18 -17.59
N PHE A 30 -5.59 0.54 -16.58
CA PHE A 30 -6.47 1.03 -15.52
C PHE A 30 -7.47 2.05 -16.09
N PRO A 31 -8.77 1.96 -15.74
CA PRO A 31 -9.81 2.79 -16.37
C PRO A 31 -9.75 4.27 -16.01
N TYR A 32 -8.99 4.62 -14.98
CA TYR A 32 -8.81 6.01 -14.55
C TYR A 32 -7.43 6.54 -14.88
N LYS A 33 -7.35 7.84 -15.13
CA LYS A 33 -6.07 8.57 -15.09
C LYS A 33 -5.75 8.90 -13.63
N ILE A 34 -4.61 8.45 -13.13
CA ILE A 34 -4.20 8.71 -11.75
C ILE A 34 -3.50 10.06 -11.69
N VAL A 35 -3.97 10.91 -10.79
CA VAL A 35 -3.29 12.14 -10.39
C VAL A 35 -3.07 12.11 -8.90
N SER A 36 -1.90 12.52 -8.43
CA SER A 36 -1.63 12.59 -7.00
C SER A 36 -1.99 13.96 -6.43
N LYS A 37 -2.48 13.94 -5.21
CA LYS A 37 -2.70 15.16 -4.43
C LYS A 37 -2.26 14.89 -2.99
N LYS A 38 -1.43 15.76 -2.45
CA LYS A 38 -1.09 15.73 -1.04
C LYS A 38 -2.19 16.43 -0.26
N ILE A 39 -2.88 15.68 0.60
CA ILE A 39 -3.87 16.20 1.54
C ILE A 39 -3.42 15.77 2.93
N ASP A 40 -3.45 16.68 3.87
CA ASP A 40 -3.12 16.39 5.27
C ASP A 40 -4.36 15.76 5.93
N LEU A 41 -4.41 14.42 5.88
CA LEU A 41 -5.49 13.64 6.48
C LEU A 41 -5.15 13.34 7.94
N PRO A 42 -6.16 13.25 8.83
CA PRO A 42 -5.95 12.78 10.19
C PRO A 42 -5.31 11.39 10.22
N GLU A 43 -4.46 11.14 11.21
CA GLU A 43 -3.89 9.80 11.46
C GLU A 43 -4.87 9.04 12.37
N PHE A 44 -5.67 8.16 11.77
CA PHE A 44 -6.65 7.37 12.49
C PHE A 44 -6.01 6.20 13.24
N GLN A 45 -6.67 5.76 14.31
CA GLN A 45 -6.32 4.56 15.08
C GLN A 45 -7.39 3.49 14.87
N GLY A 46 -6.99 2.23 14.89
CA GLY A 46 -7.89 1.09 14.76
C GLY A 46 -7.28 -0.04 13.96
N GLU A 47 -8.12 -0.93 13.47
CA GLU A 47 -7.73 -2.00 12.58
C GLU A 47 -7.47 -1.45 11.16
N PRO A 48 -6.66 -2.14 10.34
CA PRO A 48 -6.27 -1.65 9.01
C PRO A 48 -7.46 -1.25 8.11
N ASP A 49 -8.52 -2.04 8.11
CA ASP A 49 -9.71 -1.74 7.31
C ASP A 49 -10.43 -0.48 7.78
N GLU A 50 -10.62 -0.33 9.08
CA GLU A 50 -11.29 0.83 9.70
C GLU A 50 -10.51 2.11 9.40
N ILE A 51 -9.18 2.07 9.54
CA ILE A 51 -8.29 3.19 9.23
C ILE A 51 -8.42 3.58 7.75
N CYS A 52 -8.37 2.61 6.85
CA CYS A 52 -8.45 2.85 5.41
C CYS A 52 -9.81 3.42 5.01
N ILE A 53 -10.91 2.92 5.58
CA ILE A 53 -12.26 3.44 5.33
C ILE A 53 -12.36 4.90 5.76
N GLN A 54 -12.01 5.21 7.01
CA GLN A 54 -12.09 6.58 7.55
C GLN A 54 -11.21 7.55 6.75
N LYS A 55 -10.02 7.12 6.38
CA LYS A 55 -9.08 7.88 5.55
C LYS A 55 -9.66 8.16 4.16
N CYS A 56 -10.28 7.17 3.52
CA CYS A 56 -10.90 7.31 2.22
C CYS A 56 -12.13 8.23 2.26
N GLU A 57 -12.99 8.08 3.26
CA GLU A 57 -14.15 8.95 3.46
C GLU A 57 -13.73 10.42 3.68
N GLU A 58 -12.71 10.66 4.48
CA GLU A 58 -12.19 12.01 4.69
C GLU A 58 -11.59 12.60 3.41
N ALA A 59 -10.85 11.80 2.66
CA ALA A 59 -10.32 12.22 1.36
C ALA A 59 -11.45 12.54 0.36
N ALA A 60 -12.50 11.73 0.34
CA ALA A 60 -13.66 11.94 -0.53
C ALA A 60 -14.43 13.23 -0.19
N ARG A 61 -14.44 13.64 1.07
CA ARG A 61 -15.01 14.94 1.48
C ARG A 61 -14.23 16.13 0.94
N GLN A 62 -12.92 15.99 0.77
CA GLN A 62 -12.03 17.08 0.35
C GLN A 62 -11.72 17.08 -1.15
N VAL A 63 -12.03 16.02 -1.84
CA VAL A 63 -11.80 15.86 -3.28
C VAL A 63 -13.14 15.81 -4.00
N ASP A 64 -13.30 16.60 -5.04
CA ASP A 64 -14.46 16.52 -5.92
C ASP A 64 -14.22 15.41 -6.96
N GLY A 65 -14.92 14.28 -6.81
CA GLY A 65 -14.84 13.14 -7.69
C GLY A 65 -14.15 11.90 -7.10
N PRO A 66 -13.78 10.94 -7.94
CA PRO A 66 -13.18 9.68 -7.50
C PRO A 66 -11.85 9.87 -6.79
N VAL A 67 -11.69 9.14 -5.69
CA VAL A 67 -10.51 9.21 -4.82
C VAL A 67 -10.05 7.81 -4.44
N MET A 68 -8.74 7.63 -4.31
CA MET A 68 -8.14 6.44 -3.73
C MET A 68 -7.10 6.83 -2.67
N VAL A 69 -7.03 6.01 -1.64
CA VAL A 69 -6.06 6.11 -0.56
C VAL A 69 -5.37 4.77 -0.37
N GLU A 70 -4.22 4.77 0.27
CA GLU A 70 -3.49 3.56 0.58
C GLU A 70 -2.97 3.62 2.01
N ASP A 71 -3.08 2.49 2.69
CA ASP A 71 -2.46 2.28 3.98
C ASP A 71 -1.58 1.04 3.95
N THR A 72 -0.36 1.17 4.46
CA THR A 72 0.62 0.09 4.53
C THR A 72 0.83 -0.31 5.98
N CYS A 73 0.81 -1.62 6.24
CA CYS A 73 1.17 -2.21 7.51
C CYS A 73 2.41 -3.10 7.37
N LEU A 74 3.25 -3.09 8.39
CA LEU A 74 4.27 -4.11 8.61
C LEU A 74 3.98 -4.75 9.97
N CYS A 75 3.69 -6.04 9.95
CA CYS A 75 3.14 -6.75 11.10
C CYS A 75 4.10 -7.86 11.53
N PHE A 76 4.53 -7.80 12.78
CA PHE A 76 5.44 -8.81 13.36
C PHE A 76 4.60 -9.85 14.11
N ARG A 77 4.76 -11.11 13.75
CA ARG A 77 3.99 -12.19 14.38
C ARG A 77 4.27 -12.30 15.87
N ALA A 78 5.53 -12.14 16.29
CA ALA A 78 5.91 -12.14 17.70
C ALA A 78 5.26 -11.03 18.52
N LEU A 79 4.85 -9.92 17.90
CA LEU A 79 4.16 -8.80 18.52
C LEU A 79 2.65 -8.81 18.29
N GLY A 80 2.08 -9.96 17.89
CA GLY A 80 0.64 -10.09 17.66
C GLY A 80 0.11 -9.25 16.49
N GLY A 81 0.99 -8.93 15.53
CA GLY A 81 0.66 -8.11 14.37
C GLY A 81 1.08 -6.64 14.48
N LEU A 82 1.58 -6.21 15.63
CA LEU A 82 2.17 -4.88 15.77
C LEU A 82 3.57 -4.84 15.11
N PRO A 83 4.06 -3.70 14.65
CA PRO A 83 3.44 -2.37 14.66
C PRO A 83 2.18 -2.21 13.81
N GLY A 84 1.96 -3.10 12.81
CA GLY A 84 0.76 -3.07 11.97
C GLY A 84 0.57 -1.71 11.28
N PRO A 85 -0.61 -1.09 11.41
CA PRO A 85 -0.90 0.20 10.80
C PRO A 85 -0.08 1.37 11.37
N TYR A 86 0.58 1.17 12.52
CA TYR A 86 1.41 2.18 13.19
C TYR A 86 2.88 2.16 12.75
N ILE A 87 3.21 1.36 11.73
CA ILE A 87 4.59 1.19 11.25
C ILE A 87 5.28 2.52 10.91
N LYS A 88 4.55 3.50 10.40
CA LYS A 88 5.08 4.83 10.09
C LYS A 88 5.80 5.47 11.28
N TRP A 89 5.20 5.38 12.46
CA TRP A 89 5.75 5.95 13.70
C TRP A 89 6.99 5.19 14.18
N PHE A 90 6.92 3.86 14.14
CA PHE A 90 8.05 3.00 14.49
C PHE A 90 9.23 3.22 13.55
N LEU A 91 8.99 3.21 12.25
CA LEU A 91 10.02 3.45 11.23
C LEU A 91 10.68 4.82 11.40
N LYS A 92 9.88 5.85 11.67
CA LYS A 92 10.40 7.22 11.86
C LYS A 92 11.37 7.31 13.04
N LYS A 93 11.08 6.57 14.11
CA LYS A 93 11.89 6.58 15.34
C LYS A 93 13.05 5.59 15.33
N LEU A 94 12.78 4.37 14.89
CA LEU A 94 13.70 3.24 15.03
C LEU A 94 14.54 3.00 13.77
N LYS A 95 14.09 3.45 12.59
CA LYS A 95 14.69 3.11 11.31
C LYS A 95 14.66 1.59 11.04
N PRO A 96 15.04 1.09 9.85
CA PRO A 96 15.01 -0.35 9.58
C PRO A 96 15.81 -1.18 10.57
N ARG A 97 16.99 -0.71 10.99
CA ARG A 97 17.81 -1.41 11.97
C ARG A 97 17.11 -1.55 13.32
N GLY A 98 16.46 -0.50 13.80
CA GLY A 98 15.70 -0.54 15.05
C GLY A 98 14.49 -1.45 14.98
N LEU A 99 13.85 -1.58 13.83
CA LEU A 99 12.77 -2.55 13.62
C LEU A 99 13.28 -3.99 13.77
N TYR A 100 14.45 -4.30 13.21
CA TYR A 100 15.10 -5.59 13.42
C TYR A 100 15.47 -5.80 14.88
N THR A 101 16.07 -4.82 15.52
CA THR A 101 16.50 -4.88 16.94
C THR A 101 15.31 -5.04 17.88
N LEU A 102 14.14 -4.52 17.52
CA LEU A 102 12.90 -4.66 18.31
C LEU A 102 12.52 -6.12 18.55
N LEU A 103 12.90 -7.02 17.66
CA LEU A 103 12.65 -8.45 17.77
C LEU A 103 13.80 -9.25 18.40
N ALA A 104 14.84 -8.59 18.94
CA ALA A 104 16.03 -9.25 19.47
C ALA A 104 15.73 -10.30 20.56
N GLY A 105 14.70 -10.06 21.39
CA GLY A 105 14.26 -10.98 22.44
C GLY A 105 13.30 -12.09 21.99
N PHE A 106 12.95 -12.15 20.70
CA PHE A 106 12.02 -13.14 20.15
C PHE A 106 12.74 -14.07 19.17
N GLU A 107 12.47 -15.36 19.23
CA GLU A 107 12.97 -16.33 18.24
C GLU A 107 12.24 -16.16 16.90
N ASP A 108 10.94 -15.93 16.95
CA ASP A 108 10.10 -15.71 15.76
C ASP A 108 10.36 -14.34 15.15
N LYS A 109 10.98 -14.33 13.97
CA LYS A 109 11.25 -13.12 13.16
C LYS A 109 10.26 -12.99 12.00
N SER A 110 9.27 -13.87 11.92
CA SER A 110 8.29 -13.84 10.82
C SER A 110 7.39 -12.61 10.91
N ALA A 111 7.02 -12.13 9.74
CA ALA A 111 6.24 -10.92 9.58
C ALA A 111 5.39 -10.98 8.30
N TRP A 112 4.46 -10.06 8.17
CA TRP A 112 3.78 -9.86 6.90
C TRP A 112 3.66 -8.37 6.59
N ALA A 113 3.73 -8.08 5.30
CA ALA A 113 3.42 -6.77 4.75
C ALA A 113 1.98 -6.79 4.25
N LEU A 114 1.19 -5.80 4.64
CA LEU A 114 -0.20 -5.64 4.23
C LEU A 114 -0.38 -4.28 3.58
N CYS A 115 -0.93 -4.27 2.36
CA CYS A 115 -1.35 -3.06 1.67
C CYS A 115 -2.87 -3.07 1.54
N THR A 116 -3.51 -1.99 1.95
CA THR A 116 -4.95 -1.79 1.78
C THR A 116 -5.19 -0.53 0.97
N PHE A 117 -5.84 -0.66 -0.18
CA PHE A 117 -6.35 0.47 -0.95
C PHE A 117 -7.82 0.68 -0.65
N GLY A 118 -8.20 1.92 -0.42
CA GLY A 118 -9.60 2.36 -0.38
C GLY A 118 -9.91 3.17 -1.63
N PHE A 119 -11.04 2.88 -2.26
CA PHE A 119 -11.57 3.64 -3.39
C PHE A 119 -12.97 4.10 -3.08
N SER A 120 -13.26 5.36 -3.40
CA SER A 120 -14.63 5.90 -3.40
C SER A 120 -14.87 6.68 -4.69
N ALA A 121 -16.05 6.52 -5.26
CA ALA A 121 -16.45 7.25 -6.47
C ALA A 121 -16.71 8.74 -6.20
N GLY A 122 -16.84 9.14 -4.94
CA GLY A 122 -17.07 10.52 -4.54
C GLY A 122 -17.58 10.64 -3.10
N LYS A 123 -17.89 11.86 -2.72
CA LYS A 123 -18.48 12.14 -1.41
C LYS A 123 -19.80 11.39 -1.25
N ASP A 124 -19.99 10.81 -0.07
CA ASP A 124 -21.17 10.01 0.30
C ASP A 124 -21.34 8.68 -0.48
N GLU A 125 -20.38 8.34 -1.33
CA GLU A 125 -20.31 7.04 -1.98
C GLU A 125 -19.57 6.01 -1.11
N PRO A 126 -19.94 4.72 -1.19
CA PRO A 126 -19.31 3.69 -0.36
C PRO A 126 -17.82 3.53 -0.67
N VAL A 127 -17.05 3.19 0.36
CA VAL A 127 -15.64 2.84 0.21
C VAL A 127 -15.51 1.35 -0.11
N GLN A 128 -14.76 1.07 -1.17
CA GLN A 128 -14.37 -0.29 -1.54
C GLN A 128 -12.93 -0.52 -1.14
N LEU A 129 -12.64 -1.67 -0.53
CA LEU A 129 -11.30 -2.03 -0.05
C LEU A 129 -10.69 -3.13 -0.91
N PHE A 130 -9.39 -2.98 -1.19
CA PHE A 130 -8.57 -3.95 -1.91
C PHE A 130 -7.30 -4.22 -1.12
N ARG A 131 -7.03 -5.48 -0.80
CA ARG A 131 -5.95 -5.88 0.09
C ARG A 131 -4.95 -6.78 -0.62
N GLY A 132 -3.69 -6.62 -0.25
CA GLY A 132 -2.62 -7.52 -0.64
C GLY A 132 -1.72 -7.81 0.55
N LYS A 133 -1.42 -9.08 0.77
CA LYS A 133 -0.60 -9.55 1.90
C LYS A 133 0.53 -10.43 1.39
N ILE A 134 1.75 -10.16 1.89
CA ILE A 134 2.94 -10.97 1.63
C ILE A 134 3.56 -11.38 2.95
N GLU A 135 3.79 -12.67 3.11
CA GLU A 135 4.53 -13.22 4.25
C GLU A 135 6.05 -13.07 4.03
N GLY A 136 6.79 -12.94 5.11
CA GLY A 136 8.23 -12.84 5.06
C GLY A 136 8.88 -12.86 6.44
N MET A 137 10.11 -12.39 6.48
CA MET A 137 10.94 -12.34 7.69
C MET A 137 11.50 -10.94 7.89
N ILE A 138 11.62 -10.54 9.15
CA ILE A 138 12.39 -9.35 9.51
C ILE A 138 13.85 -9.79 9.66
N VAL A 139 14.70 -9.14 8.89
CA VAL A 139 16.14 -9.44 8.82
C VAL A 139 16.97 -8.20 9.12
N GLU A 140 18.26 -8.42 9.41
CA GLU A 140 19.20 -7.30 9.47
C GLU A 140 19.16 -6.54 8.13
N PRO A 141 19.07 -5.19 8.17
CA PRO A 141 18.90 -4.41 6.95
C PRO A 141 19.97 -4.67 5.89
N ARG A 142 19.52 -4.93 4.67
CA ARG A 142 20.36 -5.09 3.47
C ARG A 142 19.76 -4.31 2.31
N GLY A 143 20.62 -3.79 1.47
CA GLY A 143 20.24 -3.04 0.27
C GLY A 143 20.08 -1.54 0.48
N PRO A 144 19.77 -0.80 -0.60
CA PRO A 144 19.63 0.66 -0.56
C PRO A 144 18.54 1.11 0.39
N PRO A 145 18.75 2.16 1.24
CA PRO A 145 17.76 2.65 2.20
C PRO A 145 16.76 3.64 1.57
N ASP A 146 16.36 3.40 0.33
CA ASP A 146 15.60 4.37 -0.47
C ASP A 146 14.11 4.37 -0.20
N PHE A 147 13.56 3.28 0.35
CA PHE A 147 12.13 3.16 0.54
C PHE A 147 11.75 2.48 1.86
N GLY A 148 11.47 3.31 2.85
CA GLY A 148 10.84 2.91 4.10
C GLY A 148 11.56 1.79 4.85
N TRP A 149 10.83 0.73 5.13
CA TRP A 149 11.31 -0.47 5.83
C TRP A 149 11.77 -1.60 4.89
N ASP A 150 11.78 -1.37 3.59
CA ASP A 150 12.18 -2.35 2.58
C ASP A 150 13.51 -3.07 2.90
N PRO A 151 14.54 -2.40 3.44
CA PRO A 151 15.81 -3.07 3.75
C PRO A 151 15.73 -4.18 4.79
N CYS A 152 14.73 -4.20 5.67
CA CYS A 152 14.61 -5.20 6.72
C CYS A 152 13.51 -6.25 6.50
N PHE A 153 12.85 -6.26 5.34
CA PHE A 153 11.82 -7.23 5.00
C PHE A 153 12.26 -8.12 3.85
N GLU A 154 12.44 -9.40 4.16
CA GLU A 154 12.75 -10.45 3.18
C GLU A 154 11.48 -11.27 2.92
N PRO A 155 10.86 -11.17 1.72
CA PRO A 155 9.66 -11.93 1.41
C PRO A 155 9.96 -13.42 1.29
N ASP A 156 9.01 -14.25 1.69
CA ASP A 156 9.11 -15.70 1.58
C ASP A 156 9.35 -16.13 0.11
N GLY A 157 10.23 -17.11 -0.06
CA GLY A 157 10.62 -17.61 -1.39
C GLY A 157 11.74 -16.81 -2.07
N TYR A 158 12.26 -15.77 -1.42
CA TYR A 158 13.38 -14.97 -1.91
C TYR A 158 14.50 -14.95 -0.87
N ASP A 159 15.73 -14.79 -1.36
CA ASP A 159 16.93 -14.63 -0.53
C ASP A 159 17.39 -13.17 -0.43
N LYS A 160 16.54 -12.26 -0.86
CA LYS A 160 16.78 -10.81 -0.92
C LYS A 160 15.67 -10.04 -0.21
N THR A 161 16.05 -8.91 0.38
CA THR A 161 15.06 -7.96 0.93
C THR A 161 14.36 -7.20 -0.20
N TYR A 162 13.24 -6.57 0.12
CA TYR A 162 12.56 -5.68 -0.84
C TYR A 162 13.50 -4.61 -1.42
N ALA A 163 14.44 -4.11 -0.59
CA ALA A 163 15.42 -3.12 -1.05
C ALA A 163 16.46 -3.69 -2.01
N GLU A 164 16.79 -4.97 -1.89
CA GLU A 164 17.75 -5.65 -2.77
C GLU A 164 17.12 -6.19 -4.06
N LEU A 165 15.80 -6.38 -4.09
CA LEU A 165 15.09 -6.87 -5.26
C LEU A 165 15.06 -5.79 -6.35
N PRO A 166 15.20 -6.18 -7.64
CA PRO A 166 14.90 -5.28 -8.75
C PRO A 166 13.47 -4.75 -8.63
N LYS A 167 13.24 -3.50 -9.00
CA LYS A 167 11.91 -2.86 -8.92
C LYS A 167 10.85 -3.64 -9.67
N GLU A 168 11.18 -4.20 -10.83
CA GLU A 168 10.27 -5.00 -11.66
C GLU A 168 9.82 -6.26 -10.91
N VAL A 169 10.73 -6.92 -10.19
CA VAL A 169 10.43 -8.12 -9.40
C VAL A 169 9.52 -7.75 -8.22
N LYS A 170 9.89 -6.76 -7.42
CA LYS A 170 9.06 -6.27 -6.31
C LYS A 170 7.66 -5.87 -6.79
N ASN A 171 7.57 -5.11 -7.87
CA ASN A 171 6.31 -4.64 -8.44
C ASN A 171 5.45 -5.73 -9.09
N SER A 172 5.96 -6.96 -9.21
CA SER A 172 5.24 -8.12 -9.74
C SER A 172 4.75 -9.09 -8.65
N MET A 173 5.12 -8.88 -7.39
CA MET A 173 4.80 -9.84 -6.32
C MET A 173 4.48 -9.20 -4.96
N SER A 174 4.71 -7.90 -4.79
CA SER A 174 4.58 -7.24 -3.48
C SER A 174 3.14 -7.17 -2.97
N HIS A 175 3.00 -6.85 -1.68
CA HIS A 175 1.73 -6.53 -1.04
C HIS A 175 0.95 -5.46 -1.82
N ARG A 176 1.63 -4.42 -2.31
CA ARG A 176 1.02 -3.36 -3.14
C ARG A 176 0.56 -3.88 -4.49
N TYR A 177 1.37 -4.71 -5.14
CA TYR A 177 0.98 -5.37 -6.38
C TYR A 177 -0.30 -6.19 -6.21
N LEU A 178 -0.39 -7.01 -5.17
CA LEU A 178 -1.57 -7.85 -4.93
C LEU A 178 -2.83 -7.02 -4.68
N ALA A 179 -2.74 -5.95 -3.91
CA ALA A 179 -3.86 -5.05 -3.66
C ALA A 179 -4.33 -4.36 -4.95
N LEU A 180 -3.40 -3.87 -5.77
CA LEU A 180 -3.70 -3.21 -7.04
C LEU A 180 -4.22 -4.18 -8.09
N ALA A 181 -3.74 -5.44 -8.11
CA ALA A 181 -4.27 -6.48 -8.97
C ALA A 181 -5.74 -6.78 -8.64
N ALA A 182 -6.09 -6.87 -7.36
CA ALA A 182 -7.47 -7.03 -6.91
C ALA A 182 -8.36 -5.85 -7.34
N MET A 183 -7.84 -4.63 -7.24
CA MET A 183 -8.55 -3.43 -7.70
C MET A 183 -8.77 -3.44 -9.22
N SER A 184 -7.75 -3.76 -9.99
CA SER A 184 -7.85 -3.83 -11.46
C SER A 184 -8.86 -4.87 -11.90
N GLU A 185 -8.84 -6.06 -11.32
CA GLU A 185 -9.80 -7.13 -11.61
C GLU A 185 -11.25 -6.70 -11.32
N HIS A 186 -11.46 -5.99 -10.23
CA HIS A 186 -12.78 -5.46 -9.88
C HIS A 186 -13.31 -4.51 -10.95
N PHE A 187 -12.51 -3.55 -11.38
CA PHE A 187 -12.93 -2.58 -12.41
C PHE A 187 -13.09 -3.19 -13.79
N GLU A 188 -12.29 -4.20 -14.15
CA GLU A 188 -12.46 -4.94 -15.39
C GLU A 188 -13.80 -5.70 -15.42
N LYS A 189 -14.20 -6.32 -14.31
CA LYS A 189 -15.49 -7.01 -14.20
C LYS A 189 -16.67 -6.06 -14.38
N ILE A 190 -16.63 -4.89 -13.74
CA ILE A 190 -17.67 -3.86 -13.87
C ILE A 190 -17.81 -3.41 -15.33
N ASN A 191 -16.70 -3.14 -15.99
CA ASN A 191 -16.71 -2.70 -17.38
C ASN A 191 -17.29 -3.75 -18.35
N ARG A 192 -17.07 -5.04 -18.09
CA ARG A 192 -17.65 -6.14 -18.89
C ARG A 192 -19.14 -6.31 -18.67
N THR A 193 -19.65 -6.01 -17.48
CA THR A 193 -21.08 -6.15 -17.14
C THR A 193 -21.91 -4.96 -17.64
N SER A 194 -21.26 -3.85 -17.98
CA SER A 194 -21.90 -2.62 -18.46
C SER A 194 -21.95 -2.53 -19.99
N GLN A 195 -21.48 -3.56 -20.71
CA GLN A 195 -21.59 -3.74 -22.16
C GLN A 195 -22.64 -4.79 -22.52
#